data_a9c88f867fa61dd8f4ca3c812f3e646e
#
_entry.id   a9c88f867fa61dd8f4ca3c812f3e646e
#
_cell.length_a   1.000
_cell.length_b   1.000
_cell.length_c   1.000
_cell.angle_alpha   90.00
_cell.angle_beta   90.00
_cell.angle_gamma   90.00
#
_symmetry.space_group_name_H-M   'P 1'
#
loop_
_entity.id
_entity.type
_entity.pdbx_description
1 polymer ?
#
loop_
_entity_poly.entity_id
_entity_poly.type
_entity_poly.pdbx_seq_one_letter_code
_entity_poly.pdbx_strand_id
1 'polypeptide(L)'
;MDIPTTKGSYPTRLAGKLINAVGRDLERLNNFDQAINVLEQTELPPARERCVRMYMKQKNFSQAQAFVTSILESPKNVSEQEVALRLAATLAKKRHLSHPKTEVLSIPERTITLNLSEQRVELAVLDSLTNKGWQSFYLENQFLNTLFGLAFWDIIFAPIDGAFINPYQRQPLDLYRDTFQTKRKHIIDARMAEIRTSGIRRFTSVLDDKFGLQNPFIVWDVVDREWIELAITTIPNHTLAALFETMLIDLKAYQAGMPDLIAFKANAWLWCEVKGPGDRLQNNQKRWMKIFNDLNINYEVCYVKSET
;
A
#
# COMPACT_ATOMS: atom_id res chain seq x y z
N MET A 1 -12.60 29.92 -13.00
CA MET A 1 -13.46 28.88 -13.59
C MET A 1 -14.09 28.14 -12.41
N ASP A 2 -15.37 28.41 -12.15
CA ASP A 2 -16.07 27.76 -11.03
C ASP A 2 -16.63 26.43 -11.51
N ILE A 3 -16.19 25.35 -10.88
CA ILE A 3 -16.74 24.02 -11.13
C ILE A 3 -18.00 23.88 -10.28
N PRO A 4 -19.15 23.51 -10.89
CA PRO A 4 -20.40 23.42 -10.16
C PRO A 4 -20.29 22.53 -8.91
N THR A 5 -20.78 23.01 -7.78
CA THR A 5 -20.90 22.21 -6.55
C THR A 5 -21.94 21.12 -6.77
N THR A 6 -21.51 19.88 -6.78
CA THR A 6 -22.38 18.71 -6.95
C THR A 6 -22.69 18.08 -5.60
N LYS A 7 -23.96 17.76 -5.35
CA LYS A 7 -24.38 17.05 -4.15
C LYS A 7 -24.17 15.55 -4.33
N GLY A 8 -23.50 14.91 -3.36
CA GLY A 8 -23.25 13.46 -3.33
C GLY A 8 -21.77 13.09 -3.44
N SER A 9 -21.39 11.98 -2.83
CA SER A 9 -19.98 11.57 -2.73
C SER A 9 -19.32 11.22 -4.08
N TYR A 10 -20.07 10.65 -5.01
CA TYR A 10 -19.54 10.28 -6.33
C TYR A 10 -19.32 11.49 -7.25
N PRO A 11 -20.32 12.39 -7.45
CA PRO A 11 -20.13 13.61 -8.23
C PRO A 11 -19.02 14.50 -7.67
N THR A 12 -18.94 14.68 -6.35
CA THR A 12 -17.90 15.48 -5.69
C THR A 12 -16.50 14.92 -6.00
N ARG A 13 -16.34 13.59 -5.98
CA ARG A 13 -15.06 12.96 -6.33
C ARG A 13 -14.72 13.12 -7.82
N LEU A 14 -15.71 13.03 -8.71
CA LEU A 14 -15.49 13.24 -10.14
C LEU A 14 -15.06 14.68 -10.43
N ALA A 15 -15.71 15.66 -9.80
CA ALA A 15 -15.31 17.05 -9.84
C ALA A 15 -13.87 17.24 -9.33
N GLY A 16 -13.53 16.63 -8.18
CA GLY A 16 -12.16 16.66 -7.64
C GLY A 16 -11.11 16.06 -8.57
N LYS A 17 -11.44 15.00 -9.31
CA LYS A 17 -10.53 14.46 -10.36
C LYS A 17 -10.33 15.44 -11.51
N LEU A 18 -11.40 16.10 -11.95
CA LEU A 18 -11.32 17.12 -13.01
C LEU A 18 -10.48 18.32 -12.54
N ILE A 19 -10.70 18.81 -11.32
CA ILE A 19 -9.93 19.88 -10.70
C ILE A 19 -8.44 19.51 -10.68
N ASN A 20 -8.10 18.31 -10.23
CA ASN A 20 -6.72 17.82 -10.22
C ASN A 20 -6.11 17.74 -11.63
N ALA A 21 -6.87 17.38 -12.66
CA ALA A 21 -6.40 17.31 -14.04
C ALA A 21 -6.10 18.72 -14.56
N VAL A 22 -7.05 19.66 -14.40
CA VAL A 22 -6.88 21.07 -14.82
C VAL A 22 -5.72 21.73 -14.07
N GLY A 23 -5.65 21.56 -12.74
CA GLY A 23 -4.57 22.11 -11.92
C GLY A 23 -3.19 21.59 -12.33
N ARG A 24 -3.09 20.31 -12.68
CA ARG A 24 -1.85 19.71 -13.20
C ARG A 24 -1.43 20.32 -14.53
N ASP A 25 -2.36 20.55 -15.43
CA ASP A 25 -2.06 21.10 -16.75
C ASP A 25 -1.65 22.58 -16.65
N LEU A 26 -2.31 23.36 -15.77
CA LEU A 26 -1.87 24.72 -15.44
C LEU A 26 -0.48 24.76 -14.80
N GLU A 27 -0.16 23.81 -13.90
CA GLU A 27 1.19 23.67 -13.33
C GLU A 27 2.26 23.41 -14.40
N ARG A 28 1.95 22.58 -15.41
CA ARG A 28 2.86 22.30 -16.54
C ARG A 28 3.11 23.53 -17.40
N LEU A 29 2.11 24.40 -17.52
CA LEU A 29 2.22 25.69 -18.20
C LEU A 29 2.89 26.76 -17.35
N ASN A 30 3.33 26.45 -16.14
CA ASN A 30 3.88 27.38 -15.14
C ASN A 30 2.92 28.48 -14.68
N ASN A 31 1.62 28.31 -14.89
CA ASN A 31 0.58 29.21 -14.41
C ASN A 31 0.21 28.89 -12.95
N PHE A 32 1.17 29.09 -12.04
CA PHE A 32 1.07 28.60 -10.67
C PHE A 32 -0.09 29.22 -9.88
N ASP A 33 -0.36 30.52 -10.03
CA ASP A 33 -1.47 31.19 -9.31
C ASP A 33 -2.82 30.61 -9.73
N GLN A 34 -3.04 30.43 -11.03
CA GLN A 34 -4.27 29.82 -11.54
C GLN A 34 -4.39 28.36 -11.14
N ALA A 35 -3.28 27.61 -11.16
CA ALA A 35 -3.25 26.23 -10.73
C ALA A 35 -3.63 26.08 -9.25
N ILE A 36 -3.09 26.91 -8.37
CA ILE A 36 -3.41 26.95 -6.95
C ILE A 36 -4.88 27.24 -6.75
N ASN A 37 -5.40 28.34 -7.35
CA ASN A 37 -6.81 28.73 -7.24
C ASN A 37 -7.78 27.63 -7.69
N VAL A 38 -7.41 26.83 -8.68
CA VAL A 38 -8.20 25.68 -9.13
C VAL A 38 -8.09 24.53 -8.13
N LEU A 39 -6.88 24.18 -7.69
CA LEU A 39 -6.64 23.04 -6.80
C LEU A 39 -7.21 23.24 -5.39
N GLU A 40 -7.29 24.48 -4.90
CA GLU A 40 -7.91 24.81 -3.60
C GLU A 40 -9.42 24.49 -3.55
N GLN A 41 -10.07 24.27 -4.70
CA GLN A 41 -11.48 23.87 -4.76
C GLN A 41 -11.71 22.41 -4.39
N THR A 42 -10.65 21.62 -4.13
CA THR A 42 -10.78 20.22 -3.74
C THR A 42 -9.71 19.80 -2.72
N GLU A 43 -10.13 18.97 -1.77
CA GLU A 43 -9.20 18.26 -0.88
C GLU A 43 -8.79 16.88 -1.40
N LEU A 44 -9.28 16.48 -2.60
CA LEU A 44 -8.94 15.18 -3.17
C LEU A 44 -7.43 15.13 -3.52
N PRO A 45 -6.64 14.21 -2.95
CA PRO A 45 -5.25 14.06 -3.33
C PRO A 45 -5.08 13.85 -4.87
N PRO A 46 -4.05 14.46 -5.50
CA PRO A 46 -2.90 15.16 -4.91
C PRO A 46 -3.02 16.70 -4.83
N ALA A 47 -4.22 17.29 -4.80
CA ALA A 47 -4.40 18.73 -4.89
C ALA A 47 -3.56 19.53 -3.88
N ARG A 48 -3.71 19.23 -2.58
CA ARG A 48 -3.03 19.94 -1.51
C ARG A 48 -1.49 19.87 -1.61
N GLU A 49 -0.94 18.69 -1.90
CA GLU A 49 0.52 18.52 -2.07
C GLU A 49 1.06 19.33 -3.27
N ARG A 50 0.27 19.47 -4.36
CA ARG A 50 0.64 20.28 -5.52
C ARG A 50 0.71 21.74 -5.15
N CYS A 51 -0.27 22.24 -4.38
CA CYS A 51 -0.25 23.60 -3.86
C CYS A 51 1.03 23.87 -3.05
N VAL A 52 1.41 22.96 -2.14
CA VAL A 52 2.68 23.08 -1.39
C VAL A 52 3.87 23.24 -2.32
N ARG A 53 3.99 22.40 -3.35
CA ARG A 53 5.11 22.43 -4.29
C ARG A 53 5.17 23.74 -5.08
N MET A 54 4.01 24.26 -5.50
CA MET A 54 3.93 25.53 -6.24
C MET A 54 4.26 26.72 -5.35
N TYR A 55 3.72 26.79 -4.13
CA TYR A 55 4.12 27.82 -3.16
C TYR A 55 5.63 27.79 -2.84
N MET A 56 6.22 26.58 -2.76
CA MET A 56 7.68 26.46 -2.59
C MET A 56 8.47 26.94 -3.81
N LYS A 57 7.96 26.77 -5.05
CA LYS A 57 8.59 27.30 -6.27
C LYS A 57 8.52 28.83 -6.30
N GLN A 58 7.40 29.39 -5.86
CA GLN A 58 7.19 30.84 -5.73
C GLN A 58 7.92 31.46 -4.53
N LYS A 59 8.63 30.65 -3.72
CA LYS A 59 9.28 31.05 -2.46
C LYS A 59 8.29 31.59 -1.40
N ASN A 60 7.00 31.30 -1.54
CA ASN A 60 5.98 31.61 -0.55
C ASN A 60 5.94 30.50 0.52
N PHE A 61 6.97 30.52 1.36
CA PHE A 61 7.17 29.45 2.36
C PHE A 61 6.12 29.48 3.49
N SER A 62 5.49 30.63 3.73
CA SER A 62 4.42 30.75 4.73
C SER A 62 3.19 29.94 4.32
N GLN A 63 2.72 30.14 3.09
CA GLN A 63 1.59 29.38 2.55
C GLN A 63 1.92 27.89 2.40
N ALA A 64 3.13 27.57 1.91
CA ALA A 64 3.58 26.19 1.83
C ALA A 64 3.52 25.48 3.21
N GLN A 65 3.94 26.18 4.29
CA GLN A 65 3.90 25.65 5.65
C GLN A 65 2.46 25.44 6.12
N ALA A 66 1.56 26.39 5.88
CA ALA A 66 0.15 26.28 6.27
C ALA A 66 -0.50 25.03 5.63
N PHE A 67 -0.28 24.82 4.33
CA PHE A 67 -0.78 23.65 3.63
C PHE A 67 -0.18 22.32 4.17
N VAL A 68 1.14 22.28 4.41
CA VAL A 68 1.78 21.08 5.00
C VAL A 68 1.17 20.77 6.37
N THR A 69 1.00 21.77 7.23
CA THR A 69 0.40 21.60 8.54
C THR A 69 -1.03 21.06 8.43
N SER A 70 -1.87 21.66 7.57
CA SER A 70 -3.24 21.18 7.33
C SER A 70 -3.29 19.73 6.82
N ILE A 71 -2.36 19.32 5.94
CA ILE A 71 -2.30 17.93 5.48
C ILE A 71 -1.93 17.00 6.65
N LEU A 72 -0.95 17.36 7.48
CA LEU A 72 -0.50 16.54 8.60
C LEU A 72 -1.54 16.41 9.70
N GLU A 73 -2.34 17.46 9.94
CA GLU A 73 -3.45 17.44 10.90
C GLU A 73 -4.62 16.58 10.43
N SER A 74 -4.89 16.53 9.11
CA SER A 74 -6.01 15.79 8.54
C SER A 74 -5.63 15.20 7.18
N PRO A 75 -4.78 14.16 7.13
CA PRO A 75 -4.42 13.50 5.89
C PRO A 75 -5.60 12.71 5.33
N LYS A 76 -5.81 12.75 4.02
CA LYS A 76 -6.89 12.00 3.35
C LYS A 76 -6.52 10.52 3.11
N ASN A 77 -5.24 10.20 3.12
CA ASN A 77 -4.72 8.84 3.01
C ASN A 77 -3.24 8.77 3.43
N VAL A 78 -2.73 7.57 3.60
CA VAL A 78 -1.33 7.32 4.02
C VAL A 78 -0.31 7.94 3.06
N SER A 79 -0.54 7.85 1.74
CA SER A 79 0.38 8.40 0.74
C SER A 79 0.49 9.93 0.84
N GLU A 80 -0.62 10.62 1.08
CA GLU A 80 -0.63 12.08 1.26
C GLU A 80 0.14 12.48 2.53
N GLN A 81 -0.07 11.76 3.64
CA GLN A 81 0.68 11.98 4.88
C GLN A 81 2.19 11.85 4.68
N GLU A 82 2.63 10.78 4.01
CA GLU A 82 4.05 10.56 3.72
C GLU A 82 4.65 11.65 2.84
N VAL A 83 3.90 12.10 1.82
CA VAL A 83 4.34 13.21 0.98
C VAL A 83 4.45 14.50 1.79
N ALA A 84 3.48 14.79 2.65
CA ALA A 84 3.49 15.96 3.51
C ALA A 84 4.70 15.97 4.46
N LEU A 85 5.04 14.84 5.08
CA LEU A 85 6.24 14.71 5.93
C LEU A 85 7.54 15.02 5.15
N ARG A 86 7.66 14.51 3.91
CA ARG A 86 8.82 14.82 3.05
C ARG A 86 8.87 16.29 2.63
N LEU A 87 7.72 16.89 2.33
CA LEU A 87 7.62 18.31 2.00
C LEU A 87 7.95 19.17 3.20
N ALA A 88 7.50 18.81 4.41
CA ALA A 88 7.86 19.48 5.67
C ALA A 88 9.38 19.51 5.89
N ALA A 89 10.05 18.36 5.73
CA ALA A 89 11.50 18.28 5.85
C ALA A 89 12.23 19.14 4.80
N THR A 90 11.74 19.12 3.54
CA THR A 90 12.30 19.93 2.46
C THR A 90 12.12 21.42 2.73
N LEU A 91 10.95 21.82 3.22
CA LEU A 91 10.61 23.21 3.54
C LEU A 91 11.47 23.73 4.71
N ALA A 92 11.62 22.93 5.78
CA ALA A 92 12.48 23.27 6.91
C ALA A 92 13.94 23.49 6.46
N LYS A 93 14.46 22.60 5.62
CA LYS A 93 15.81 22.76 5.04
C LYS A 93 15.95 24.06 4.24
N LYS A 94 14.96 24.42 3.41
CA LYS A 94 14.98 25.65 2.61
C LYS A 94 14.90 26.92 3.47
N ARG A 95 14.27 26.84 4.64
CA ARG A 95 14.13 27.94 5.60
C ARG A 95 15.23 27.98 6.65
N HIS A 96 16.20 27.07 6.58
CA HIS A 96 17.26 26.88 7.60
C HIS A 96 16.70 26.66 9.00
N LEU A 97 15.54 26.01 9.12
CA LEU A 97 14.91 25.64 10.38
C LEU A 97 15.35 24.22 10.79
N SER A 98 15.43 24.00 12.10
CA SER A 98 15.59 22.64 12.61
C SER A 98 14.35 21.82 12.28
N HIS A 99 14.56 20.61 11.75
CA HIS A 99 13.51 19.63 11.55
C HIS A 99 13.88 18.38 12.36
N PRO A 100 12.92 17.75 13.04
CA PRO A 100 13.21 16.47 13.68
C PRO A 100 13.83 15.54 12.64
N LYS A 101 14.98 14.95 12.97
CA LYS A 101 15.58 13.93 12.10
C LYS A 101 14.56 12.83 11.90
N THR A 102 14.20 12.55 10.66
CA THR A 102 13.42 11.35 10.34
C THR A 102 14.20 10.16 10.89
N GLU A 103 13.57 9.35 11.70
CA GLU A 103 14.14 8.12 12.21
C GLU A 103 14.65 7.28 11.04
N VAL A 104 15.94 6.92 11.08
CA VAL A 104 16.52 6.10 10.02
C VAL A 104 15.98 4.68 10.23
N LEU A 105 15.20 4.21 9.27
CA LEU A 105 14.67 2.85 9.28
C LEU A 105 15.86 1.87 9.23
N SER A 106 16.03 1.07 10.29
CA SER A 106 16.99 -0.04 10.28
C SER A 106 16.42 -1.16 9.41
N ILE A 107 17.08 -1.44 8.31
CA ILE A 107 16.67 -2.48 7.35
C ILE A 107 17.74 -3.56 7.37
N PRO A 108 17.37 -4.83 7.63
CA PRO A 108 18.30 -5.94 7.47
C PRO A 108 18.67 -6.11 5.99
N GLU A 109 19.93 -5.95 5.66
CA GLU A 109 20.42 -6.03 4.28
C GLU A 109 21.43 -7.16 4.14
N ARG A 110 21.31 -7.89 3.03
CA ARG A 110 22.26 -8.93 2.63
C ARG A 110 22.70 -8.69 1.19
N THR A 111 23.97 -8.90 0.87
CA THR A 111 24.48 -8.88 -0.50
C THR A 111 24.93 -10.28 -0.89
N ILE A 112 24.54 -10.73 -2.08
CA ILE A 112 24.97 -12.00 -2.66
C ILE A 112 25.44 -11.76 -4.09
N THR A 113 26.31 -12.65 -4.59
CA THR A 113 26.76 -12.66 -5.98
C THR A 113 26.15 -13.88 -6.67
N LEU A 114 25.45 -13.66 -7.76
CA LEU A 114 24.77 -14.72 -8.54
C LEU A 114 25.03 -14.54 -10.04
N ASN A 115 24.97 -15.64 -10.77
CA ASN A 115 24.92 -15.60 -12.21
C ASN A 115 23.52 -15.15 -12.66
N LEU A 116 23.43 -14.03 -13.35
CA LEU A 116 22.18 -13.42 -13.83
C LEU A 116 22.02 -13.56 -15.36
N SER A 117 22.84 -14.37 -16.03
CA SER A 117 22.85 -14.47 -17.50
C SER A 117 21.59 -15.10 -18.09
N GLU A 118 20.88 -15.94 -17.34
CA GLU A 118 19.81 -16.79 -17.87
C GLU A 118 18.44 -16.59 -17.19
N GLN A 119 18.36 -15.81 -16.10
CA GLN A 119 17.12 -15.66 -15.35
C GLN A 119 16.96 -14.32 -14.67
N ARG A 120 15.72 -13.98 -14.28
CA ARG A 120 15.40 -12.81 -13.48
C ARG A 120 16.06 -12.89 -12.12
N VAL A 121 16.44 -11.74 -11.59
CA VAL A 121 17.15 -11.63 -10.31
C VAL A 121 16.36 -12.24 -9.15
N GLU A 122 15.03 -12.09 -9.14
CA GLU A 122 14.14 -12.65 -8.12
C GLU A 122 14.17 -14.17 -8.12
N LEU A 123 14.18 -14.78 -9.30
CA LEU A 123 14.24 -16.24 -9.45
C LEU A 123 15.59 -16.79 -9.03
N ALA A 124 16.68 -16.10 -9.34
CA ALA A 124 18.01 -16.49 -8.88
C ALA A 124 18.14 -16.48 -7.35
N VAL A 125 17.53 -15.48 -6.67
CA VAL A 125 17.47 -15.44 -5.21
C VAL A 125 16.57 -16.54 -4.66
N LEU A 126 15.43 -16.80 -5.29
CA LEU A 126 14.52 -17.89 -4.93
C LEU A 126 15.25 -19.24 -4.96
N ASP A 127 16.00 -19.55 -6.03
CA ASP A 127 16.82 -20.76 -6.16
C ASP A 127 17.89 -20.83 -5.05
N SER A 128 18.54 -19.70 -4.76
CA SER A 128 19.53 -19.62 -3.68
C SER A 128 18.92 -19.91 -2.30
N LEU A 129 17.69 -19.49 -2.03
CA LEU A 129 16.96 -19.82 -0.79
C LEU A 129 16.55 -21.29 -0.77
N THR A 130 16.06 -21.80 -1.89
CA THR A 130 15.67 -23.23 -2.03
C THR A 130 16.84 -24.16 -1.79
N ASN A 131 18.03 -23.84 -2.34
CA ASN A 131 19.27 -24.59 -2.10
C ASN A 131 19.72 -24.58 -0.63
N LYS A 132 19.25 -23.59 0.17
CA LYS A 132 19.46 -23.52 1.63
C LYS A 132 18.36 -24.23 2.43
N GLY A 133 17.45 -24.93 1.76
CA GLY A 133 16.37 -25.71 2.35
C GLY A 133 15.14 -24.90 2.75
N TRP A 134 14.93 -23.74 2.12
CA TRP A 134 13.69 -22.97 2.24
C TRP A 134 12.70 -23.39 1.14
N GLN A 135 11.42 -23.47 1.46
CA GLN A 135 10.34 -23.49 0.48
C GLN A 135 10.01 -22.05 0.12
N SER A 136 10.41 -21.61 -1.06
CA SER A 136 10.39 -20.18 -1.46
C SER A 136 9.42 -19.94 -2.60
N PHE A 137 8.67 -18.84 -2.54
CA PHE A 137 7.65 -18.46 -3.52
C PHE A 137 7.84 -17.00 -3.94
N TYR A 138 7.76 -16.77 -5.26
CA TYR A 138 7.74 -15.44 -5.84
C TYR A 138 6.28 -14.99 -6.00
N LEU A 139 5.80 -14.18 -5.07
CA LEU A 139 4.39 -13.81 -4.98
C LEU A 139 4.18 -12.30 -4.89
N GLU A 140 5.23 -11.53 -4.58
CA GLU A 140 5.11 -10.08 -4.39
C GLU A 140 3.91 -9.71 -3.51
N ASN A 141 3.14 -8.74 -3.97
CA ASN A 141 1.94 -8.29 -3.28
C ASN A 141 0.84 -9.38 -3.17
N GLN A 142 0.89 -10.43 -3.99
CA GLN A 142 -0.19 -11.42 -4.10
C GLN A 142 -0.30 -12.30 -2.86
N PHE A 143 0.80 -12.53 -2.15
CA PHE A 143 0.76 -13.33 -0.92
C PHE A 143 -0.25 -12.76 0.09
N LEU A 144 0.00 -11.54 0.57
CA LEU A 144 -0.86 -10.94 1.61
C LEU A 144 -2.23 -10.54 1.07
N ASN A 145 -2.29 -10.04 -0.17
CA ASN A 145 -3.55 -9.70 -0.82
C ASN A 145 -4.47 -10.92 -0.96
N THR A 146 -3.96 -12.08 -1.36
CA THR A 146 -4.77 -13.29 -1.49
C THR A 146 -5.31 -13.72 -0.14
N LEU A 147 -4.46 -13.81 0.90
CA LEU A 147 -4.91 -14.18 2.25
C LEU A 147 -5.98 -13.21 2.78
N PHE A 148 -5.81 -11.90 2.54
CA PHE A 148 -6.81 -10.90 2.87
C PHE A 148 -8.11 -11.11 2.06
N GLY A 149 -7.99 -11.29 0.75
CA GLY A 149 -9.14 -11.51 -0.13
C GLY A 149 -9.98 -12.74 0.24
N LEU A 150 -9.32 -13.83 0.67
CA LEU A 150 -9.98 -15.03 1.17
C LEU A 150 -10.68 -14.75 2.50
N ALA A 151 -9.97 -14.18 3.47
CA ALA A 151 -10.48 -13.94 4.81
C ALA A 151 -11.60 -12.89 4.87
N PHE A 152 -11.62 -11.95 3.93
CA PHE A 152 -12.58 -10.84 3.86
C PHE A 152 -13.55 -10.93 2.69
N TRP A 153 -13.68 -12.08 2.03
CA TRP A 153 -14.51 -12.24 0.83
C TRP A 153 -15.94 -11.73 1.03
N ASP A 154 -16.62 -12.26 2.01
CA ASP A 154 -18.02 -11.92 2.35
C ASP A 154 -18.17 -10.46 2.83
N ILE A 155 -17.14 -9.91 3.44
CA ILE A 155 -17.09 -8.50 3.88
C ILE A 155 -16.95 -7.57 2.68
N ILE A 156 -16.05 -7.90 1.74
CA ILE A 156 -15.85 -7.12 0.51
C ILE A 156 -17.15 -7.08 -0.29
N PHE A 157 -17.82 -8.22 -0.44
CA PHE A 157 -19.05 -8.37 -1.21
C PHE A 157 -20.34 -8.27 -0.37
N ALA A 158 -20.25 -7.77 0.87
CA ALA A 158 -21.43 -7.53 1.71
C ALA A 158 -22.44 -6.61 1.00
N PRO A 159 -23.75 -6.88 1.12
CA PRO A 159 -24.82 -6.13 0.46
C PRO A 159 -25.03 -4.77 1.15
N ILE A 160 -24.12 -3.86 0.96
CA ILE A 160 -24.15 -2.50 1.50
C ILE A 160 -24.80 -1.55 0.49
N ASP A 161 -25.75 -0.75 0.95
CA ASP A 161 -26.45 0.22 0.09
C ASP A 161 -25.48 1.17 -0.62
N GLY A 162 -25.61 1.23 -1.95
CA GLY A 162 -24.80 2.04 -2.83
C GLY A 162 -23.36 1.54 -3.05
N ALA A 163 -23.01 0.36 -2.54
CA ALA A 163 -21.70 -0.26 -2.79
C ALA A 163 -21.65 -0.94 -4.17
N PHE A 164 -22.77 -1.47 -4.63
CA PHE A 164 -22.89 -2.15 -5.93
C PHE A 164 -24.03 -1.55 -6.75
N ILE A 165 -23.77 -1.32 -8.05
CA ILE A 165 -24.75 -0.80 -9.01
C ILE A 165 -25.33 -1.95 -9.86
N ASN A 166 -24.51 -2.99 -10.08
CA ASN A 166 -24.90 -4.16 -10.87
C ASN A 166 -24.18 -5.44 -10.36
N PRO A 167 -24.73 -6.63 -10.67
CA PRO A 167 -24.18 -7.90 -10.16
C PRO A 167 -22.82 -8.31 -10.76
N TYR A 168 -22.35 -7.65 -11.82
CA TYR A 168 -21.07 -7.95 -12.48
C TYR A 168 -19.93 -7.05 -12.01
N GLN A 169 -20.18 -6.24 -11.00
CA GLN A 169 -19.19 -5.31 -10.48
C GLN A 169 -18.09 -6.05 -9.73
N ARG A 170 -16.83 -5.82 -10.12
CA ARG A 170 -15.66 -6.54 -9.59
C ARG A 170 -15.35 -6.24 -8.12
N GLN A 171 -15.80 -5.08 -7.65
CA GLN A 171 -15.50 -4.59 -6.30
C GLN A 171 -16.53 -3.54 -5.90
N PRO A 172 -16.79 -3.32 -4.61
CA PRO A 172 -17.67 -2.26 -4.16
C PRO A 172 -17.10 -0.87 -4.52
N LEU A 173 -17.97 0.08 -4.83
CA LEU A 173 -17.59 1.45 -5.19
C LEU A 173 -16.85 2.18 -4.07
N ASP A 174 -17.03 1.76 -2.85
CA ASP A 174 -16.45 2.35 -1.65
C ASP A 174 -15.17 1.65 -1.16
N LEU A 175 -14.68 0.60 -1.83
CA LEU A 175 -13.55 -0.23 -1.38
C LEU A 175 -12.33 0.59 -0.89
N TYR A 176 -11.99 1.65 -1.59
CA TYR A 176 -10.86 2.52 -1.26
C TYR A 176 -11.30 3.88 -0.69
N ARG A 177 -12.36 3.86 0.15
CA ARG A 177 -12.92 5.04 0.81
C ARG A 177 -13.11 4.75 2.29
N ASP A 178 -13.13 5.79 3.11
CA ASP A 178 -13.40 5.69 4.55
C ASP A 178 -14.74 5.02 4.84
N THR A 179 -15.71 5.18 3.93
CA THR A 179 -17.03 4.54 4.02
C THR A 179 -16.99 3.02 3.93
N PHE A 180 -15.94 2.42 3.37
CA PHE A 180 -15.81 0.96 3.32
C PHE A 180 -15.77 0.37 4.73
N GLN A 181 -14.89 0.89 5.56
CA GLN A 181 -14.74 0.41 6.95
C GLN A 181 -15.91 0.84 7.82
N THR A 182 -16.33 2.11 7.75
CA THR A 182 -17.42 2.61 8.60
C THR A 182 -18.72 1.86 8.40
N LYS A 183 -19.09 1.56 7.14
CA LYS A 183 -20.31 0.81 6.82
C LYS A 183 -20.25 -0.67 7.20
N ARG A 184 -19.04 -1.23 7.28
CA ARG A 184 -18.79 -2.66 7.57
C ARG A 184 -18.16 -2.90 8.95
N LYS A 185 -18.09 -1.86 9.79
CA LYS A 185 -17.32 -1.88 11.03
C LYS A 185 -17.61 -3.12 11.88
N HIS A 186 -18.86 -3.43 12.15
CA HIS A 186 -19.26 -4.54 13.02
C HIS A 186 -18.82 -5.92 12.47
N ILE A 187 -18.91 -6.14 11.15
CA ILE A 187 -18.47 -7.41 10.53
C ILE A 187 -16.95 -7.48 10.41
N ILE A 188 -16.27 -6.36 10.20
CA ILE A 188 -14.80 -6.28 10.22
C ILE A 188 -14.28 -6.57 11.63
N ASP A 189 -14.82 -5.93 12.67
CA ASP A 189 -14.40 -6.14 14.05
C ASP A 189 -14.58 -7.60 14.48
N ALA A 190 -15.73 -8.21 14.13
CA ALA A 190 -15.99 -9.63 14.40
C ALA A 190 -14.98 -10.54 13.67
N ARG A 191 -14.70 -10.27 12.39
CA ARG A 191 -13.73 -11.00 11.61
C ARG A 191 -12.31 -10.90 12.19
N MET A 192 -11.91 -9.70 12.58
CA MET A 192 -10.61 -9.49 13.19
C MET A 192 -10.45 -10.23 14.52
N ALA A 193 -11.50 -10.24 15.35
CA ALA A 193 -11.52 -11.04 16.59
C ALA A 193 -11.40 -12.53 16.29
N GLU A 194 -12.13 -13.05 15.29
CA GLU A 194 -12.05 -14.44 14.86
C GLU A 194 -10.65 -14.82 14.35
N ILE A 195 -10.03 -13.98 13.50
CA ILE A 195 -8.69 -14.24 12.96
C ILE A 195 -7.65 -14.31 14.10
N ARG A 196 -7.74 -13.43 15.11
CA ARG A 196 -6.83 -13.47 16.25
C ARG A 196 -6.93 -14.77 17.04
N THR A 197 -8.11 -15.33 17.20
CA THR A 197 -8.36 -16.53 18.00
C THR A 197 -8.18 -17.83 17.21
N SER A 198 -8.72 -17.89 16.00
CA SER A 198 -8.88 -19.13 15.22
C SER A 198 -8.08 -19.13 13.91
N GLY A 199 -7.44 -18.00 13.55
CA GLY A 199 -6.70 -17.86 12.29
C GLY A 199 -7.61 -17.79 11.07
N ILE A 200 -7.04 -18.08 9.91
CA ILE A 200 -7.72 -17.94 8.62
C ILE A 200 -8.09 -19.28 7.96
N ARG A 201 -7.81 -20.41 8.61
CA ARG A 201 -7.99 -21.77 8.02
C ARG A 201 -9.39 -22.00 7.45
N ARG A 202 -10.45 -21.59 8.16
CA ARG A 202 -11.81 -21.83 7.66
C ARG A 202 -12.13 -21.08 6.37
N PHE A 203 -11.40 -20.00 6.05
CA PHE A 203 -11.64 -19.22 4.84
C PHE A 203 -11.01 -19.83 3.59
N THR A 204 -10.25 -20.93 3.74
CA THR A 204 -9.72 -21.68 2.58
C THR A 204 -10.81 -22.36 1.76
N SER A 205 -12.01 -22.58 2.33
CA SER A 205 -13.16 -23.07 1.57
C SER A 205 -13.54 -22.11 0.42
N VAL A 206 -13.23 -20.80 0.56
CA VAL A 206 -13.44 -19.81 -0.51
C VAL A 206 -12.67 -20.16 -1.78
N LEU A 207 -11.54 -20.89 -1.66
CA LEU A 207 -10.78 -21.36 -2.83
C LEU A 207 -11.61 -22.28 -3.74
N ASP A 208 -12.45 -23.14 -3.14
CA ASP A 208 -13.31 -24.05 -3.88
C ASP A 208 -14.61 -23.37 -4.32
N ASP A 209 -15.23 -22.65 -3.38
CA ASP A 209 -16.54 -22.05 -3.58
C ASP A 209 -16.53 -20.87 -4.57
N LYS A 210 -15.40 -20.17 -4.69
CA LYS A 210 -15.28 -18.89 -5.42
C LYS A 210 -14.20 -18.90 -6.49
N PHE A 211 -13.62 -20.04 -6.79
CA PHE A 211 -12.57 -20.16 -7.80
C PHE A 211 -12.98 -19.48 -9.12
N GLY A 212 -12.11 -18.67 -9.67
CA GLY A 212 -12.32 -17.93 -10.91
C GLY A 212 -13.23 -16.71 -10.83
N LEU A 213 -13.92 -16.49 -9.70
CA LEU A 213 -14.69 -15.26 -9.50
C LEU A 213 -13.75 -14.07 -9.21
N GLN A 214 -14.08 -12.92 -9.80
CA GLN A 214 -13.24 -11.73 -9.64
C GLN A 214 -13.25 -11.21 -8.21
N ASN A 215 -12.05 -10.96 -7.69
CA ASN A 215 -11.82 -10.32 -6.40
C ASN A 215 -10.70 -9.28 -6.57
N PRO A 216 -10.81 -8.08 -5.98
CA PRO A 216 -9.80 -7.03 -6.15
C PRO A 216 -8.44 -7.37 -5.54
N PHE A 217 -8.36 -8.39 -4.68
CA PHE A 217 -7.14 -8.81 -3.97
C PHE A 217 -6.60 -10.16 -4.45
N ILE A 218 -7.35 -10.95 -5.21
CA ILE A 218 -6.97 -12.31 -5.60
C ILE A 218 -6.68 -12.37 -7.10
N VAL A 219 -5.49 -12.81 -7.44
CA VAL A 219 -5.09 -13.20 -8.79
C VAL A 219 -5.01 -14.73 -8.82
N TRP A 220 -6.01 -15.37 -9.38
CA TRP A 220 -6.16 -16.83 -9.30
C TRP A 220 -5.01 -17.63 -9.92
N ASP A 221 -4.31 -17.06 -10.90
CA ASP A 221 -3.20 -17.72 -11.60
C ASP A 221 -1.97 -18.00 -10.70
N VAL A 222 -1.86 -17.28 -9.57
CA VAL A 222 -0.75 -17.46 -8.61
C VAL A 222 -1.20 -18.09 -7.29
N VAL A 223 -2.49 -18.44 -7.21
CA VAL A 223 -3.06 -19.10 -6.01
C VAL A 223 -2.69 -20.58 -6.02
N ASP A 224 -2.00 -21.00 -4.97
CA ASP A 224 -1.66 -22.39 -4.73
C ASP A 224 -1.93 -22.74 -3.27
N ARG A 225 -2.51 -23.93 -3.06
CA ARG A 225 -2.81 -24.44 -1.70
C ARG A 225 -1.55 -24.69 -0.89
N GLU A 226 -0.44 -25.03 -1.52
CA GLU A 226 0.82 -25.32 -0.82
C GLU A 226 1.28 -24.12 -0.01
N TRP A 227 1.48 -22.96 -0.62
CA TRP A 227 1.96 -21.78 0.11
C TRP A 227 0.90 -21.22 1.07
N ILE A 228 -0.40 -21.40 0.77
CA ILE A 228 -1.49 -21.00 1.68
C ILE A 228 -1.45 -21.84 2.96
N GLU A 229 -1.30 -23.16 2.87
CA GLU A 229 -1.16 -24.04 4.02
C GLU A 229 0.10 -23.73 4.83
N LEU A 230 1.23 -23.47 4.17
CA LEU A 230 2.45 -23.02 4.84
C LEU A 230 2.23 -21.70 5.59
N ALA A 231 1.56 -20.74 4.98
CA ALA A 231 1.23 -19.48 5.64
C ALA A 231 0.37 -19.70 6.91
N ILE A 232 -0.69 -20.51 6.80
CA ILE A 232 -1.63 -20.79 7.90
C ILE A 232 -0.96 -21.55 9.05
N THR A 233 -0.03 -22.44 8.74
CA THR A 233 0.61 -23.27 9.75
C THR A 233 1.82 -22.61 10.40
N THR A 234 2.49 -21.68 9.68
CA THR A 234 3.75 -21.11 10.12
C THR A 234 3.59 -19.69 10.69
N ILE A 235 2.74 -18.86 10.08
CA ILE A 235 2.57 -17.45 10.52
C ILE A 235 1.55 -17.41 11.66
N PRO A 236 1.90 -16.87 12.84
CA PRO A 236 0.97 -16.78 13.97
C PRO A 236 -0.28 -15.94 13.66
N ASN A 237 -1.42 -16.37 14.19
CA ASN A 237 -2.71 -15.69 13.97
C ASN A 237 -2.66 -14.19 14.30
N HIS A 238 -2.00 -13.82 15.41
CA HIS A 238 -1.86 -12.43 15.81
C HIS A 238 -1.04 -11.60 14.80
N THR A 239 -0.06 -12.21 14.15
CA THR A 239 0.75 -11.56 13.11
C THR A 239 -0.09 -11.33 11.85
N LEU A 240 -0.82 -12.33 11.37
CA LEU A 240 -1.75 -12.17 10.24
C LEU A 240 -2.81 -11.11 10.54
N ALA A 241 -3.37 -11.12 11.75
CA ALA A 241 -4.33 -10.10 12.17
C ALA A 241 -3.73 -8.69 12.13
N ALA A 242 -2.51 -8.48 12.65
CA ALA A 242 -1.84 -7.18 12.63
C ALA A 242 -1.53 -6.69 11.19
N LEU A 243 -1.15 -7.61 10.29
CA LEU A 243 -0.96 -7.29 8.87
C LEU A 243 -2.28 -6.89 8.19
N PHE A 244 -3.38 -7.57 8.48
CA PHE A 244 -4.69 -7.22 7.95
C PHE A 244 -5.23 -5.91 8.53
N GLU A 245 -4.98 -5.63 9.82
CA GLU A 245 -5.27 -4.32 10.42
C GLU A 245 -4.52 -3.20 9.71
N THR A 246 -3.24 -3.43 9.40
CA THR A 246 -2.43 -2.50 8.62
C THR A 246 -3.04 -2.26 7.23
N MET A 247 -3.45 -3.31 6.53
CA MET A 247 -4.13 -3.15 5.24
C MET A 247 -5.44 -2.35 5.37
N LEU A 248 -6.21 -2.60 6.41
CA LEU A 248 -7.47 -1.90 6.68
C LEU A 248 -7.28 -0.40 6.93
N ILE A 249 -6.13 0.07 7.41
CA ILE A 249 -5.85 1.51 7.55
C ILE A 249 -6.02 2.23 6.20
N ASP A 250 -5.47 1.66 5.13
CA ASP A 250 -5.59 2.20 3.76
C ASP A 250 -5.37 1.08 2.75
N LEU A 251 -6.45 0.41 2.35
CA LEU A 251 -6.40 -0.72 1.42
C LEU A 251 -5.66 -0.39 0.12
N LYS A 252 -5.78 0.85 -0.36
CA LYS A 252 -5.11 1.27 -1.60
C LYS A 252 -3.60 1.43 -1.41
N ALA A 253 -3.17 1.93 -0.26
CA ALA A 253 -1.76 2.16 0.04
C ALA A 253 -1.03 0.85 0.35
N TYR A 254 -1.70 -0.06 1.08
CA TYR A 254 -1.09 -1.29 1.60
C TYR A 254 -1.28 -2.53 0.74
N GLN A 255 -2.07 -2.48 -0.33
CA GLN A 255 -2.14 -3.59 -1.30
C GLN A 255 -0.88 -3.71 -2.18
N ALA A 256 0.09 -2.81 -2.05
CA ALA A 256 1.33 -2.79 -2.82
C ALA A 256 2.54 -2.50 -1.94
N GLY A 257 3.71 -3.01 -2.35
CA GLY A 257 4.98 -2.79 -1.67
C GLY A 257 5.40 -3.92 -0.74
N MET A 258 4.68 -5.05 -0.73
CA MET A 258 5.15 -6.28 -0.10
C MET A 258 6.41 -6.80 -0.81
N PRO A 259 7.32 -7.47 -0.08
CA PRO A 259 8.52 -8.05 -0.66
C PRO A 259 8.24 -9.07 -1.76
N ASP A 260 9.21 -9.23 -2.67
CA ASP A 260 9.11 -10.09 -3.84
C ASP A 260 8.90 -11.56 -3.47
N LEU A 261 9.62 -12.04 -2.45
CA LEU A 261 9.64 -13.45 -2.05
C LEU A 261 9.11 -13.63 -0.64
N ILE A 262 8.41 -14.76 -0.44
CA ILE A 262 8.14 -15.35 0.86
C ILE A 262 8.78 -16.74 0.93
N ALA A 263 9.45 -17.06 2.01
CA ALA A 263 10.11 -18.35 2.20
C ALA A 263 9.76 -18.96 3.56
N PHE A 264 9.59 -20.27 3.59
CA PHE A 264 9.25 -21.05 4.79
C PHE A 264 10.29 -22.14 5.06
N LYS A 265 10.67 -22.34 6.32
CA LYS A 265 11.58 -23.40 6.73
C LYS A 265 11.26 -23.83 8.16
N ALA A 266 10.82 -25.07 8.32
CA ALA A 266 10.31 -25.56 9.60
C ALA A 266 9.22 -24.61 10.16
N ASN A 267 9.44 -24.03 11.35
CA ASN A 267 8.52 -23.11 12.00
C ASN A 267 8.87 -21.62 11.78
N ALA A 268 9.72 -21.33 10.79
CA ALA A 268 10.16 -19.98 10.48
C ALA A 268 9.69 -19.56 9.09
N TRP A 269 9.46 -18.25 8.93
CA TRP A 269 9.23 -17.63 7.64
C TRP A 269 10.11 -16.39 7.47
N LEU A 270 10.33 -16.01 6.21
CA LEU A 270 11.17 -14.86 5.86
C LEU A 270 10.55 -14.15 4.65
N TRP A 271 10.33 -12.85 4.76
CA TRP A 271 10.11 -12.02 3.59
C TRP A 271 11.44 -11.49 3.04
N CYS A 272 11.62 -11.62 1.73
CA CYS A 272 12.84 -11.18 1.07
C CYS A 272 12.50 -10.25 -0.09
N GLU A 273 12.88 -8.98 0.06
CA GLU A 273 12.88 -8.00 -1.02
C GLU A 273 14.16 -8.13 -1.82
N VAL A 274 14.03 -8.28 -3.13
CA VAL A 274 15.17 -8.47 -4.03
C VAL A 274 15.51 -7.19 -4.76
N LYS A 275 16.80 -6.85 -4.81
CA LYS A 275 17.32 -5.68 -5.53
C LYS A 275 18.44 -6.08 -6.46
N GLY A 276 18.20 -5.92 -7.76
CA GLY A 276 19.21 -6.06 -8.81
C GLY A 276 20.20 -4.89 -8.81
N PRO A 277 21.21 -4.96 -9.69
CA PRO A 277 22.19 -3.89 -9.84
C PRO A 277 21.52 -2.55 -10.22
N GLY A 278 21.72 -1.53 -9.40
CA GLY A 278 21.16 -0.18 -9.63
C GLY A 278 19.78 0.06 -9.04
N ASP A 279 19.09 -0.96 -8.55
CA ASP A 279 17.76 -0.83 -7.94
C ASP A 279 17.81 -0.12 -6.58
N ARG A 280 16.69 0.53 -6.26
CA ARG A 280 16.49 1.21 -4.98
C ARG A 280 15.15 0.87 -4.38
N LEU A 281 15.11 0.82 -3.06
CA LEU A 281 13.86 0.64 -2.32
C LEU A 281 12.89 1.78 -2.58
N GLN A 282 11.66 1.41 -2.96
CA GLN A 282 10.54 2.34 -3.16
C GLN A 282 9.89 2.73 -1.82
N ASN A 283 9.12 3.82 -1.82
CA ASN A 283 8.47 4.30 -0.60
C ASN A 283 7.42 3.32 -0.04
N ASN A 284 6.65 2.65 -0.90
CA ASN A 284 5.69 1.62 -0.48
C ASN A 284 6.38 0.40 0.13
N GLN A 285 7.56 -0.01 -0.39
CA GLN A 285 8.38 -1.08 0.20
C GLN A 285 8.91 -0.67 1.59
N LYS A 286 9.46 0.54 1.72
CA LYS A 286 9.92 1.08 3.00
C LYS A 286 8.79 1.20 4.03
N ARG A 287 7.55 1.47 3.58
CA ARG A 287 6.37 1.49 4.44
C ARG A 287 6.13 0.13 5.06
N TRP A 288 6.14 -0.95 4.28
CA TRP A 288 6.00 -2.31 4.78
C TRP A 288 7.15 -2.73 5.69
N MET A 289 8.40 -2.38 5.34
CA MET A 289 9.56 -2.66 6.19
C MET A 289 9.47 -1.98 7.55
N LYS A 290 8.90 -0.76 7.60
CA LYS A 290 8.60 -0.11 8.88
C LYS A 290 7.59 -0.92 9.71
N ILE A 291 6.51 -1.38 9.09
CA ILE A 291 5.52 -2.24 9.75
C ILE A 291 6.15 -3.55 10.23
N PHE A 292 7.03 -4.15 9.45
CA PHE A 292 7.73 -5.37 9.86
C PHE A 292 8.64 -5.15 11.07
N ASN A 293 9.35 -4.01 11.13
CA ASN A 293 10.11 -3.64 12.32
C ASN A 293 9.21 -3.44 13.55
N ASP A 294 8.11 -2.69 13.39
CA ASP A 294 7.17 -2.40 14.47
C ASP A 294 6.51 -3.69 15.02
N LEU A 295 6.33 -4.71 14.16
CA LEU A 295 5.74 -6.01 14.50
C LEU A 295 6.77 -7.10 14.79
N ASN A 296 8.08 -6.82 14.75
CA ASN A 296 9.18 -7.79 14.88
C ASN A 296 9.04 -8.97 13.89
N ILE A 297 8.63 -8.68 12.67
CA ILE A 297 8.52 -9.66 11.59
C ILE A 297 9.89 -9.85 10.91
N ASN A 298 10.25 -11.10 10.64
CA ASN A 298 11.50 -11.42 9.98
C ASN A 298 11.44 -11.08 8.48
N TYR A 299 12.33 -10.19 8.04
CA TYR A 299 12.50 -9.82 6.65
C TYR A 299 13.95 -9.43 6.33
N GLU A 300 14.30 -9.41 5.06
CA GLU A 300 15.57 -8.87 4.58
C GLU A 300 15.43 -8.18 3.22
N VAL A 301 16.38 -7.31 2.91
CA VAL A 301 16.60 -6.82 1.55
C VAL A 301 17.86 -7.50 1.00
N CYS A 302 17.68 -8.25 -0.07
CA CYS A 302 18.75 -8.99 -0.73
C CYS A 302 19.25 -8.23 -1.97
N TYR A 303 20.40 -7.59 -1.85
CA TYR A 303 21.08 -6.96 -2.98
C TYR A 303 21.89 -8.00 -3.76
N VAL A 304 21.61 -8.11 -5.05
CA VAL A 304 22.30 -9.06 -5.92
C VAL A 304 23.34 -8.35 -6.78
N LYS A 305 24.55 -8.90 -6.79
CA LYS A 305 25.60 -8.53 -7.74
C LYS A 305 25.71 -9.62 -8.80
N SER A 306 25.88 -9.21 -10.07
CA SER A 306 26.17 -10.17 -11.15
C SER A 306 27.58 -10.72 -10.99
N GLU A 307 27.72 -12.03 -11.16
CA GLU A 307 29.05 -12.61 -11.44
C GLU A 307 29.53 -12.03 -12.77
N THR A 308 30.75 -11.49 -12.76
CA THR A 308 31.43 -10.95 -13.97
C THR A 308 31.94 -12.07 -14.83
#